data_c8d2c59995438a88a68d9dae58c73d98
#
_entry.id   c8d2c59995438a88a68d9dae58c73d98
#
_cell.length_a   1.000
_cell.length_b   1.000
_cell.length_c   1.000
_cell.angle_alpha   90.00
_cell.angle_beta   90.00
_cell.angle_gamma   90.00
#
_symmetry.space_group_name_H-M   'P 1'
#
loop_
_entity.id
_entity.type
_entity.pdbx_description
1 polymer ?
#
loop_
_entity_poly.entity_id
_entity_poly.type
_entity_poly.pdbx_seq_one_letter_code
_entity_poly.pdbx_strand_id
1 'polypeptide(L)'
;MGFEVTQHGDGAQSAAPPARAAFYFDFASPEAYLSAERVIQTLPFAAEWIPIRAPRAWSDGFRCAEERAIAQGEIERVAAARTLQALRWPPEDFDPEPALRAATYAKQIGRIVAFGLAAFRQAYAGGHDLGDTDVVLIAASACEMHPRAVLQAIERDAVTRALDEATELAVRRGVTVAPTVWTPDGALLEGDAALDIVGTPSP
;
A
#
# COMPACT_ATOMS: atom_id res chain seq x y z
N MET A 1 -27.86 43.96 47.05
CA MET A 1 -27.90 43.80 45.58
C MET A 1 -26.71 42.94 45.20
N GLY A 2 -26.92 41.59 45.01
CA GLY A 2 -25.90 40.66 44.63
C GLY A 2 -25.90 40.49 43.12
N PHE A 3 -24.73 40.62 42.50
CA PHE A 3 -24.52 40.28 41.08
C PHE A 3 -24.06 38.84 41.00
N GLU A 4 -24.90 38.02 40.44
CA GLU A 4 -24.64 36.62 40.10
C GLU A 4 -23.90 36.59 38.76
N VAL A 5 -22.63 36.20 38.77
CA VAL A 5 -21.82 36.00 37.56
C VAL A 5 -22.04 34.57 37.09
N THR A 6 -22.84 34.40 36.05
CA THR A 6 -23.02 33.12 35.35
C THR A 6 -21.79 32.84 34.50
N GLN A 7 -20.93 31.94 34.93
CA GLN A 7 -19.85 31.38 34.08
C GLN A 7 -20.46 30.43 33.05
N HIS A 8 -20.49 30.86 31.81
CA HIS A 8 -20.68 29.96 30.66
C HIS A 8 -19.36 29.19 30.44
N GLY A 9 -19.35 27.97 30.89
CA GLY A 9 -18.30 27.03 30.52
C GLY A 9 -18.42 26.65 29.03
N ASP A 10 -17.59 27.26 28.22
CA ASP A 10 -17.42 26.91 26.82
C ASP A 10 -16.65 25.59 26.77
N GLY A 11 -17.40 24.49 26.69
CA GLY A 11 -16.89 23.13 26.49
C GLY A 11 -16.42 22.98 25.06
N ALA A 12 -15.27 23.51 24.71
CA ALA A 12 -14.58 23.15 23.47
C ALA A 12 -14.24 21.65 23.54
N GLN A 13 -15.12 20.83 23.00
CA GLN A 13 -14.80 19.44 22.73
C GLN A 13 -13.60 19.45 21.78
N SER A 14 -12.42 19.13 22.32
CA SER A 14 -11.23 18.87 21.54
C SER A 14 -11.54 17.73 20.56
N ALA A 15 -11.86 18.09 19.32
CA ALA A 15 -12.02 17.13 18.26
C ALA A 15 -10.71 16.36 18.15
N ALA A 16 -10.77 15.03 18.23
CA ALA A 16 -9.61 14.19 18.00
C ALA A 16 -9.00 14.56 16.64
N PRO A 17 -7.67 14.62 16.51
CA PRO A 17 -7.04 14.96 15.25
C PRO A 17 -7.60 14.04 14.14
N PRO A 18 -7.86 14.57 12.93
CA PRO A 18 -8.42 13.79 11.85
C PRO A 18 -7.53 12.58 11.61
N ALA A 19 -8.16 11.42 11.49
CA ALA A 19 -7.45 10.17 11.27
C ALA A 19 -6.64 10.28 9.97
N ARG A 20 -5.36 9.90 10.02
CA ARG A 20 -4.49 9.98 8.85
C ARG A 20 -4.95 8.97 7.80
N ALA A 21 -5.13 9.41 6.57
CA ALA A 21 -5.42 8.53 5.46
C ALA A 21 -4.31 7.48 5.29
N ALA A 22 -4.67 6.30 4.79
CA ALA A 22 -3.75 5.20 4.60
C ALA A 22 -3.90 4.60 3.20
N PHE A 23 -2.78 4.32 2.55
CA PHE A 23 -2.70 3.52 1.34
C PHE A 23 -2.20 2.13 1.71
N TYR A 24 -3.12 1.18 1.77
CA TYR A 24 -2.84 -0.23 2.04
C TYR A 24 -2.47 -0.95 0.75
N PHE A 25 -1.34 -1.64 0.76
CA PHE A 25 -0.84 -2.35 -0.41
C PHE A 25 -0.23 -3.71 -0.05
N ASP A 26 -0.28 -4.60 -1.04
CA ASP A 26 0.39 -5.89 -1.02
C ASP A 26 1.15 -6.05 -2.34
N PHE A 27 2.38 -6.54 -2.29
CA PHE A 27 3.19 -6.75 -3.51
C PHE A 27 2.64 -7.86 -4.42
N ALA A 28 1.80 -8.76 -3.91
CA ALA A 28 1.13 -9.76 -4.73
C ALA A 28 0.01 -9.17 -5.63
N SER A 29 -0.32 -7.87 -5.47
CA SER A 29 -1.36 -7.22 -6.25
C SER A 29 -0.78 -6.35 -7.38
N PRO A 30 -1.00 -6.69 -8.67
CA PRO A 30 -0.60 -5.84 -9.78
C PRO A 30 -1.38 -4.51 -9.83
N GLU A 31 -2.62 -4.48 -9.32
CA GLU A 31 -3.36 -3.23 -9.16
C GLU A 31 -2.70 -2.31 -8.14
N ALA A 32 -2.09 -2.87 -7.07
CA ALA A 32 -1.33 -2.09 -6.10
C ALA A 32 -0.08 -1.45 -6.74
N TYR A 33 0.57 -2.13 -7.69
CA TYR A 33 1.63 -1.52 -8.50
C TYR A 33 1.12 -0.32 -9.29
N LEU A 34 0.00 -0.47 -10.04
CA LEU A 34 -0.59 0.62 -10.81
C LEU A 34 -0.94 1.82 -9.93
N SER A 35 -1.51 1.56 -8.75
CA SER A 35 -1.86 2.60 -7.77
C SER A 35 -0.64 3.25 -7.16
N ALA A 36 0.40 2.49 -6.82
CA ALA A 36 1.63 2.99 -6.24
C ALA A 36 2.31 4.04 -7.14
N GLU A 37 2.28 3.84 -8.46
CA GLU A 37 2.89 4.76 -9.42
C GLU A 37 2.14 6.11 -9.53
N ARG A 38 0.92 6.24 -9.00
CA ARG A 38 0.12 7.47 -9.13
C ARG A 38 -0.53 7.99 -7.85
N VAL A 39 -0.64 7.20 -6.81
CA VAL A 39 -1.42 7.53 -5.61
C VAL A 39 -1.06 8.88 -4.97
N ILE A 40 0.23 9.23 -4.96
CA ILE A 40 0.72 10.49 -4.38
C ILE A 40 0.23 11.70 -5.17
N GLN A 41 0.11 11.57 -6.49
CA GLN A 41 -0.30 12.67 -7.38
C GLN A 41 -1.81 12.76 -7.54
N THR A 42 -2.53 11.66 -7.29
CA THR A 42 -3.97 11.56 -7.51
C THR A 42 -4.77 11.96 -6.27
N LEU A 43 -4.30 11.60 -5.07
CA LEU A 43 -5.03 11.90 -3.85
C LEU A 43 -4.90 13.38 -3.47
N PRO A 44 -6.01 14.05 -3.10
CA PRO A 44 -6.00 15.45 -2.64
C PRO A 44 -5.47 15.59 -1.20
N PHE A 45 -5.07 14.50 -0.57
CA PHE A 45 -4.53 14.42 0.79
C PHE A 45 -3.34 13.47 0.85
N ALA A 46 -2.48 13.66 1.85
CA ALA A 46 -1.39 12.74 2.10
C ALA A 46 -1.90 11.44 2.74
N ALA A 47 -1.55 10.29 2.17
CA ALA A 47 -1.83 8.98 2.71
C ALA A 47 -0.54 8.31 3.20
N GLU A 48 -0.61 7.70 4.38
CA GLU A 48 0.47 6.86 4.90
C GLU A 48 0.50 5.54 4.14
N TRP A 49 1.66 5.17 3.61
CA TRP A 49 1.84 3.88 2.94
C TRP A 49 1.99 2.78 3.97
N ILE A 50 1.15 1.75 3.89
CA ILE A 50 1.09 0.66 4.86
C ILE A 50 1.10 -0.67 4.12
N PRO A 51 2.20 -1.44 4.22
CA PRO A 51 2.23 -2.80 3.70
C PRO A 51 1.33 -3.69 4.56
N ILE A 52 0.57 -4.56 3.92
CA ILE A 52 -0.29 -5.55 4.56
C ILE A 52 -0.22 -6.87 3.80
N ARG A 53 -0.58 -7.96 4.44
CA ARG A 53 -1.00 -9.17 3.74
C ARG A 53 -2.47 -9.02 3.39
N ALA A 54 -2.78 -8.85 2.10
CA ALA A 54 -4.16 -8.65 1.68
C ALA A 54 -5.03 -9.86 2.08
N PRO A 55 -6.19 -9.65 2.74
CA PRO A 55 -7.07 -10.75 3.15
C PRO A 55 -7.52 -11.64 2.00
N ARG A 56 -7.67 -11.06 0.82
CA ARG A 56 -7.94 -11.77 -0.42
C ARG A 56 -6.85 -11.42 -1.43
N ALA A 57 -6.12 -12.45 -1.88
CA ALA A 57 -5.12 -12.29 -2.91
C ALA A 57 -5.76 -11.95 -4.25
N TRP A 58 -5.03 -11.22 -5.11
CA TRP A 58 -5.47 -10.93 -6.48
C TRP A 58 -5.72 -12.22 -7.28
N SER A 59 -4.88 -13.24 -7.07
CA SER A 59 -4.98 -14.56 -7.71
C SER A 59 -6.24 -15.33 -7.32
N ASP A 60 -6.83 -15.06 -6.16
CA ASP A 60 -8.04 -15.77 -5.68
C ASP A 60 -9.30 -15.43 -6.49
N GLY A 61 -9.22 -14.40 -7.34
CA GLY A 61 -10.34 -13.96 -8.18
C GLY A 61 -10.58 -14.84 -9.42
N PHE A 62 -9.67 -15.79 -9.76
CA PHE A 62 -9.70 -16.50 -11.04
C PHE A 62 -10.03 -17.98 -10.86
N ARG A 63 -10.94 -18.49 -11.70
CA ARG A 63 -11.34 -19.90 -11.74
C ARG A 63 -10.49 -20.72 -12.69
N CYS A 64 -9.81 -20.07 -13.65
CA CYS A 64 -8.99 -20.72 -14.67
C CYS A 64 -7.88 -19.78 -15.20
N ALA A 65 -6.95 -20.37 -15.94
CA ALA A 65 -5.82 -19.65 -16.52
C ALA A 65 -6.26 -18.58 -17.54
N GLU A 66 -7.35 -18.82 -18.27
CA GLU A 66 -7.89 -17.89 -19.25
C GLU A 66 -8.44 -16.63 -18.60
N GLU A 67 -9.16 -16.75 -17.48
CA GLU A 67 -9.63 -15.60 -16.71
C GLU A 67 -8.45 -14.75 -16.17
N ARG A 68 -7.41 -15.42 -15.69
CA ARG A 68 -6.17 -14.75 -15.27
C ARG A 68 -5.52 -14.01 -16.43
N ALA A 69 -5.37 -14.65 -17.59
CA ALA A 69 -4.75 -14.04 -18.76
C ALA A 69 -5.53 -12.81 -19.25
N ILE A 70 -6.86 -12.83 -19.20
CA ILE A 70 -7.69 -11.67 -19.52
C ILE A 70 -7.41 -10.53 -18.53
N ALA A 71 -7.41 -10.82 -17.23
CA ALA A 71 -7.12 -9.81 -16.20
C ALA A 71 -5.69 -9.25 -16.31
N GLN A 72 -4.71 -10.09 -16.64
CA GLN A 72 -3.34 -9.64 -16.90
C GLN A 72 -3.29 -8.69 -18.09
N GLY A 73 -3.95 -9.01 -19.20
CA GLY A 73 -4.05 -8.15 -20.39
C GLY A 73 -4.71 -6.80 -20.07
N GLU A 74 -5.68 -6.77 -19.16
CA GLU A 74 -6.28 -5.52 -18.72
C GLU A 74 -5.29 -4.63 -17.92
N ILE A 75 -4.54 -5.23 -17.00
CA ILE A 75 -3.49 -4.52 -16.26
C ILE A 75 -2.41 -3.97 -17.20
N GLU A 76 -1.97 -4.78 -18.18
CA GLU A 76 -1.01 -4.34 -19.21
C GLU A 76 -1.53 -3.17 -20.03
N ARG A 77 -2.80 -3.23 -20.44
CA ARG A 77 -3.45 -2.13 -21.18
C ARG A 77 -3.50 -0.84 -20.36
N VAL A 78 -3.84 -0.93 -19.07
CA VAL A 78 -3.87 0.23 -18.16
C VAL A 78 -2.46 0.78 -17.96
N ALA A 79 -1.46 -0.07 -17.74
CA ALA A 79 -0.06 0.34 -17.60
C ALA A 79 0.45 1.06 -18.86
N ALA A 80 0.16 0.52 -20.05
CA ALA A 80 0.54 1.12 -21.33
C ALA A 80 -0.16 2.49 -21.55
N ALA A 81 -1.46 2.59 -21.24
CA ALA A 81 -2.20 3.85 -21.32
C ALA A 81 -1.62 4.95 -20.41
N ARG A 82 -1.00 4.57 -19.29
CA ARG A 82 -0.32 5.46 -18.35
C ARG A 82 1.17 5.66 -18.64
N THR A 83 1.66 5.14 -19.75
CA THR A 83 3.08 5.22 -20.14
C THR A 83 4.05 4.63 -19.11
N LEU A 84 3.59 3.65 -18.33
CA LEU A 84 4.46 2.87 -17.44
C LEU A 84 5.35 1.93 -18.26
N GLN A 85 6.42 1.42 -17.64
CA GLN A 85 7.25 0.41 -18.27
C GLN A 85 6.41 -0.82 -18.65
N ALA A 86 6.76 -1.47 -19.77
CA ALA A 86 6.09 -2.70 -20.18
C ALA A 86 6.16 -3.74 -19.06
N LEU A 87 5.01 -4.30 -18.72
CA LEU A 87 4.90 -5.27 -17.65
C LEU A 87 5.63 -6.57 -17.99
N ARG A 88 6.29 -7.11 -16.99
CA ARG A 88 6.84 -8.45 -16.93
C ARG A 88 6.29 -9.09 -15.68
N TRP A 89 5.55 -10.17 -15.86
CA TRP A 89 4.90 -10.83 -14.74
C TRP A 89 5.93 -11.60 -13.90
N PRO A 90 5.88 -11.45 -12.55
CA PRO A 90 6.65 -12.30 -11.68
C PRO A 90 6.18 -13.75 -11.77
N PRO A 91 6.94 -14.74 -11.25
CA PRO A 91 6.48 -16.12 -11.13
C PRO A 91 5.10 -16.21 -10.46
N GLU A 92 4.28 -17.18 -10.86
CA GLU A 92 2.90 -17.31 -10.34
C GLU A 92 2.85 -17.60 -8.84
N ASP A 93 3.87 -18.25 -8.31
CA ASP A 93 4.02 -18.69 -6.93
C ASP A 93 5.00 -17.84 -6.11
N PHE A 94 5.30 -16.62 -6.58
CA PHE A 94 6.22 -15.77 -5.83
C PHE A 94 5.66 -15.41 -4.45
N ASP A 95 6.55 -15.42 -3.46
CA ASP A 95 6.20 -15.07 -2.08
C ASP A 95 6.52 -13.60 -1.79
N PRO A 96 5.52 -12.71 -1.56
CA PRO A 96 5.76 -11.31 -1.24
C PRO A 96 6.27 -11.09 0.20
N GLU A 97 6.30 -12.10 1.04
CA GLU A 97 6.55 -11.98 2.48
C GLU A 97 7.90 -11.31 2.82
N PRO A 98 9.04 -11.68 2.21
CA PRO A 98 10.31 -10.99 2.49
C PRO A 98 10.24 -9.49 2.16
N ALA A 99 9.61 -9.14 1.05
CA ALA A 99 9.44 -7.75 0.63
C ALA A 99 8.47 -6.98 1.54
N LEU A 100 7.37 -7.60 2.01
CA LEU A 100 6.43 -6.99 2.96
C LEU A 100 7.11 -6.69 4.31
N ARG A 101 7.95 -7.58 4.80
CA ARG A 101 8.76 -7.34 6.01
C ARG A 101 9.79 -6.22 5.79
N ALA A 102 10.48 -6.22 4.66
CA ALA A 102 11.40 -5.13 4.30
C ALA A 102 10.66 -3.79 4.16
N ALA A 103 9.45 -3.77 3.59
CA ALA A 103 8.60 -2.59 3.51
C ALA A 103 8.16 -2.09 4.89
N THR A 104 7.82 -3.00 5.80
CA THR A 104 7.50 -2.68 7.20
C THR A 104 8.68 -2.01 7.90
N TYR A 105 9.90 -2.52 7.69
CA TYR A 105 11.11 -1.87 8.17
C TYR A 105 11.36 -0.52 7.48
N ALA A 106 11.18 -0.44 6.15
CA ALA A 106 11.31 0.81 5.39
C ALA A 106 10.36 1.89 5.94
N LYS A 107 9.15 1.52 6.36
CA LYS A 107 8.19 2.42 7.03
C LYS A 107 8.76 2.96 8.34
N GLN A 108 9.36 2.11 9.18
CA GLN A 108 9.95 2.51 10.45
C GLN A 108 11.07 3.54 10.31
N ILE A 109 11.81 3.49 9.20
CA ILE A 109 12.93 4.40 8.91
C ILE A 109 12.57 5.53 7.92
N GLY A 110 11.28 5.70 7.57
CA GLY A 110 10.81 6.76 6.67
C GLY A 110 11.18 6.57 5.19
N ARG A 111 11.42 5.34 4.76
CA ARG A 111 11.79 4.99 3.37
C ARG A 111 10.70 4.23 2.61
N ILE A 112 9.49 4.12 3.18
CA ILE A 112 8.44 3.24 2.66
C ILE A 112 8.04 3.54 1.22
N VAL A 113 7.89 4.81 0.84
CA VAL A 113 7.46 5.20 -0.52
C VAL A 113 8.52 4.79 -1.54
N ALA A 114 9.77 5.16 -1.29
CA ALA A 114 10.87 4.83 -2.21
C ALA A 114 11.03 3.31 -2.35
N PHE A 115 11.04 2.59 -1.21
CA PHE A 115 11.18 1.13 -1.22
C PHE A 115 9.98 0.44 -1.89
N GLY A 116 8.75 0.86 -1.57
CA GLY A 116 7.54 0.30 -2.16
C GLY A 116 7.54 0.42 -3.68
N LEU A 117 7.85 1.61 -4.22
CA LEU A 117 7.97 1.81 -5.66
C LEU A 117 9.09 0.97 -6.28
N ALA A 118 10.27 0.90 -5.64
CA ALA A 118 11.39 0.10 -6.15
C ALA A 118 11.03 -1.40 -6.18
N ALA A 119 10.43 -1.93 -5.11
CA ALA A 119 10.02 -3.33 -5.03
C ALA A 119 8.92 -3.68 -6.05
N PHE A 120 7.89 -2.84 -6.20
CA PHE A 120 6.88 -3.03 -7.24
C PHE A 120 7.48 -3.06 -8.65
N ARG A 121 8.46 -2.19 -8.94
CA ARG A 121 9.13 -2.18 -10.23
C ARG A 121 10.00 -3.42 -10.45
N GLN A 122 10.64 -3.96 -9.40
CA GLN A 122 11.32 -5.25 -9.51
C GLN A 122 10.33 -6.36 -9.88
N ALA A 123 9.17 -6.42 -9.23
CA ALA A 123 8.16 -7.43 -9.52
C ALA A 123 7.54 -7.25 -10.92
N TYR A 124 6.98 -6.07 -11.22
CA TYR A 124 6.09 -5.90 -12.37
C TYR A 124 6.73 -5.25 -13.60
N ALA A 125 7.84 -4.54 -13.47
CA ALA A 125 8.63 -4.08 -14.61
C ALA A 125 9.83 -4.98 -14.89
N GLY A 126 10.40 -5.60 -13.85
CA GLY A 126 11.51 -6.55 -13.95
C GLY A 126 11.09 -8.00 -14.15
N GLY A 127 9.92 -8.40 -13.67
CA GLY A 127 9.45 -9.78 -13.65
C GLY A 127 10.17 -10.64 -12.62
N HIS A 128 10.68 -10.03 -11.55
CA HIS A 128 11.48 -10.71 -10.54
C HIS A 128 10.62 -11.22 -9.37
N ASP A 129 11.07 -12.31 -8.76
CA ASP A 129 10.48 -12.84 -7.54
C ASP A 129 10.90 -12.02 -6.32
N LEU A 130 9.94 -11.43 -5.61
CA LEU A 130 10.20 -10.73 -4.35
C LEU A 130 10.37 -11.68 -3.14
N GLY A 131 10.15 -12.98 -3.33
CA GLY A 131 10.57 -14.04 -2.40
C GLY A 131 12.09 -14.21 -2.37
N ASP A 132 12.76 -13.84 -3.47
CA ASP A 132 14.22 -13.80 -3.51
C ASP A 132 14.75 -12.58 -2.74
N THR A 133 15.45 -12.83 -1.67
CA THR A 133 16.05 -11.81 -0.82
C THR A 133 17.04 -10.92 -1.58
N ASP A 134 17.73 -11.42 -2.59
CA ASP A 134 18.66 -10.62 -3.41
C ASP A 134 17.88 -9.56 -4.21
N VAL A 135 16.71 -9.88 -4.73
CA VAL A 135 15.81 -8.92 -5.40
C VAL A 135 15.34 -7.84 -4.42
N VAL A 136 14.96 -8.24 -3.20
CA VAL A 136 14.60 -7.30 -2.12
C VAL A 136 15.76 -6.37 -1.78
N LEU A 137 16.99 -6.88 -1.73
CA LEU A 137 18.19 -6.08 -1.47
C LEU A 137 18.51 -5.11 -2.62
N ILE A 138 18.24 -5.47 -3.88
CA ILE A 138 18.36 -4.55 -5.02
C ILE A 138 17.41 -3.37 -4.84
N ALA A 139 16.14 -3.63 -4.52
CA ALA A 139 15.15 -2.59 -4.25
C ALA A 139 15.56 -1.70 -3.07
N ALA A 140 16.04 -2.31 -1.98
CA ALA A 140 16.50 -1.62 -0.78
C ALA A 140 17.72 -0.72 -1.05
N SER A 141 18.67 -1.21 -1.84
CA SER A 141 19.89 -0.47 -2.19
C SER A 141 19.57 0.78 -3.03
N ALA A 142 18.58 0.70 -3.92
CA ALA A 142 18.10 1.84 -4.69
C ALA A 142 17.49 2.95 -3.81
N CYS A 143 17.13 2.64 -2.56
CA CYS A 143 16.51 3.54 -1.58
C CYS A 143 17.47 3.92 -0.44
N GLU A 144 18.77 3.68 -0.60
CA GLU A 144 19.81 3.95 0.41
C GLU A 144 19.58 3.21 1.74
N MET A 145 18.94 2.05 1.69
CA MET A 145 18.78 1.18 2.86
C MET A 145 19.99 0.25 2.96
N HIS A 146 20.55 0.13 4.17
CA HIS A 146 21.75 -0.69 4.37
C HIS A 146 21.41 -2.19 4.26
N PRO A 147 22.04 -2.99 3.36
CA PRO A 147 21.68 -4.38 3.10
C PRO A 147 21.61 -5.26 4.35
N ARG A 148 22.61 -5.18 5.24
CA ARG A 148 22.61 -5.95 6.50
C ARG A 148 21.44 -5.61 7.42
N ALA A 149 21.03 -4.33 7.46
CA ALA A 149 19.90 -3.92 8.27
C ALA A 149 18.58 -4.47 7.71
N VAL A 150 18.45 -4.53 6.38
CA VAL A 150 17.29 -5.12 5.70
C VAL A 150 17.22 -6.62 5.96
N LEU A 151 18.33 -7.36 5.80
CA LEU A 151 18.41 -8.80 6.10
C LEU A 151 18.00 -9.10 7.54
N GLN A 152 18.55 -8.36 8.49
CA GLN A 152 18.18 -8.51 9.90
C GLN A 152 16.71 -8.15 10.17
N ALA A 153 16.17 -7.18 9.45
CA ALA A 153 14.78 -6.76 9.61
C ALA A 153 13.80 -7.82 9.11
N ILE A 154 14.06 -8.44 7.95
CA ILE A 154 13.26 -9.52 7.39
C ILE A 154 13.11 -10.70 8.36
N GLU A 155 14.15 -11.03 9.11
CA GLU A 155 14.15 -12.15 10.06
C GLU A 155 13.63 -11.78 11.47
N ARG A 156 13.41 -10.49 11.72
CA ARG A 156 13.08 -10.01 13.08
C ARG A 156 11.61 -10.17 13.42
N ASP A 157 11.31 -10.92 14.48
CA ASP A 157 9.93 -11.10 15.00
C ASP A 157 9.18 -9.79 15.24
N ALA A 158 9.86 -8.74 15.66
CA ALA A 158 9.24 -7.44 15.89
C ALA A 158 8.72 -6.81 14.58
N VAL A 159 9.39 -7.04 13.46
CA VAL A 159 8.95 -6.58 12.14
C VAL A 159 7.75 -7.42 11.66
N THR A 160 7.79 -8.74 11.88
CA THR A 160 6.65 -9.62 11.57
C THR A 160 5.42 -9.20 12.36
N ARG A 161 5.54 -8.99 13.68
CA ARG A 161 4.41 -8.51 14.51
C ARG A 161 3.90 -7.15 14.05
N ALA A 162 4.76 -6.22 13.65
CA ALA A 162 4.33 -4.91 13.14
C ALA A 162 3.53 -5.04 11.82
N LEU A 163 3.91 -5.99 10.96
CA LEU A 163 3.15 -6.31 9.74
C LEU A 163 1.80 -6.96 10.07
N ASP A 164 1.77 -7.88 11.05
CA ASP A 164 0.54 -8.51 11.54
C ASP A 164 -0.43 -7.45 12.11
N GLU A 165 0.05 -6.57 12.97
CA GLU A 165 -0.73 -5.48 13.57
C GLU A 165 -1.30 -4.52 12.51
N ALA A 166 -0.48 -4.19 11.48
CA ALA A 166 -0.92 -3.36 10.37
C ALA A 166 -2.03 -4.05 9.54
N THR A 167 -1.86 -5.35 9.29
CA THR A 167 -2.86 -6.17 8.58
C THR A 167 -4.16 -6.26 9.37
N GLU A 168 -4.08 -6.57 10.67
CA GLU A 168 -5.26 -6.61 11.54
C GLU A 168 -5.99 -5.25 11.61
N LEU A 169 -5.24 -4.15 11.67
CA LEU A 169 -5.84 -2.82 11.66
C LEU A 169 -6.56 -2.54 10.34
N ALA A 170 -5.97 -2.92 9.21
CA ALA A 170 -6.60 -2.80 7.90
C ALA A 170 -7.91 -3.59 7.85
N VAL A 171 -7.91 -4.85 8.32
CA VAL A 171 -9.13 -5.70 8.40
C VAL A 171 -10.20 -5.05 9.30
N ARG A 172 -9.82 -4.55 10.47
CA ARG A 172 -10.76 -3.83 11.36
C ARG A 172 -11.35 -2.58 10.71
N ARG A 173 -10.66 -1.95 9.78
CA ARG A 173 -11.14 -0.82 8.97
C ARG A 173 -12.00 -1.24 7.79
N GLY A 174 -12.18 -2.53 7.55
CA GLY A 174 -12.97 -3.08 6.46
C GLY A 174 -12.20 -3.35 5.18
N VAL A 175 -10.87 -3.25 5.19
CA VAL A 175 -10.03 -3.57 4.01
C VAL A 175 -10.12 -5.07 3.72
N THR A 176 -10.48 -5.42 2.49
CA THR A 176 -10.63 -6.80 2.02
C THR A 176 -9.65 -7.16 0.92
N VAL A 177 -9.16 -6.16 0.18
CA VAL A 177 -8.25 -6.32 -0.96
C VAL A 177 -7.15 -5.25 -0.93
N ALA A 178 -6.09 -5.46 -1.70
CA ALA A 178 -5.08 -4.45 -2.01
C ALA A 178 -5.08 -4.18 -3.52
N PRO A 179 -4.94 -2.91 -3.95
CA PRO A 179 -4.79 -1.72 -3.11
C PRO A 179 -6.11 -1.26 -2.50
N THR A 180 -6.03 -0.62 -1.34
CA THR A 180 -7.16 0.11 -0.75
C THR A 180 -6.66 1.40 -0.12
N VAL A 181 -7.32 2.52 -0.39
CA VAL A 181 -7.10 3.78 0.33
C VAL A 181 -8.20 3.96 1.37
N TRP A 182 -7.80 4.09 2.63
CA TRP A 182 -8.68 4.53 3.70
C TRP A 182 -8.54 6.05 3.83
N THR A 183 -9.64 6.76 3.59
CA THR A 183 -9.67 8.22 3.51
C THR A 183 -9.75 8.88 4.91
N PRO A 184 -9.50 10.19 5.05
CA PRO A 184 -9.56 10.87 6.35
C PRO A 184 -10.94 10.83 7.01
N ASP A 185 -12.01 10.68 6.22
CA ASP A 185 -13.41 10.55 6.67
C ASP A 185 -13.83 9.09 6.91
N GLY A 186 -12.91 8.13 6.70
CA GLY A 186 -13.12 6.71 6.95
C GLY A 186 -13.72 5.93 5.80
N ALA A 187 -13.87 6.51 4.61
CA ALA A 187 -14.30 5.78 3.42
C ALA A 187 -13.18 4.86 2.88
N LEU A 188 -13.56 3.82 2.14
CA LEU A 188 -12.66 2.90 1.47
C LEU A 188 -12.74 3.09 -0.04
N LEU A 189 -11.58 3.26 -0.67
CA LEU A 189 -11.41 3.28 -2.11
C LEU A 189 -10.65 2.00 -2.49
N GLU A 190 -11.36 0.99 -2.96
CA GLU A 190 -10.82 -0.33 -3.26
C GLU A 190 -10.43 -0.45 -4.74
N GLY A 191 -9.26 -1.03 -4.99
CA GLY A 191 -8.72 -1.21 -6.33
C GLY A 191 -8.14 0.07 -6.94
N ASP A 192 -7.40 -0.09 -8.03
CA ASP A 192 -6.75 1.03 -8.70
C ASP A 192 -7.76 2.00 -9.34
N ALA A 193 -8.84 1.50 -9.93
CA ALA A 193 -9.86 2.32 -10.59
C ALA A 193 -10.57 3.30 -9.64
N ALA A 194 -10.64 3.00 -8.34
CA ALA A 194 -11.26 3.90 -7.37
C ALA A 194 -10.50 5.24 -7.22
N LEU A 195 -9.22 5.28 -7.58
CA LEU A 195 -8.44 6.53 -7.58
C LEU A 195 -8.89 7.49 -8.69
N ASP A 196 -9.51 7.01 -9.77
CA ASP A 196 -9.99 7.87 -10.87
C ASP A 196 -11.15 8.76 -10.42
N ILE A 197 -11.93 8.30 -9.44
CA ILE A 197 -13.11 9.03 -8.91
C ILE A 197 -12.64 10.23 -8.07
N VAL A 198 -11.52 10.12 -7.36
CA VAL A 198 -11.03 11.15 -6.44
C VAL A 198 -10.23 12.25 -7.16
N GLY A 199 -9.59 11.91 -8.28
CA GLY A 199 -8.80 12.84 -9.08
C GLY A 199 -9.63 13.76 -9.99
N THR A 200 -10.93 13.54 -10.10
CA THR A 200 -11.81 14.38 -10.93
C THR A 200 -12.31 15.57 -10.09
N PRO A 201 -11.91 16.81 -10.37
CA PRO A 201 -12.50 17.96 -9.70
C PRO A 201 -13.99 17.95 -9.96
N SER A 202 -14.81 18.09 -8.90
CA SER A 202 -16.26 18.31 -9.08
C SER A 202 -16.49 19.54 -9.94
N PRO A 203 -17.44 19.47 -10.91
CA PRO A 203 -17.75 20.56 -11.82
C PRO A 203 -18.28 21.82 -11.11
#